data_429375f48d7de4f188a42eb2987c9a19
#
_entry.id   429375f48d7de4f188a42eb2987c9a19
#
_cell.length_a   1.000
_cell.length_b   1.000
_cell.length_c   1.000
_cell.angle_alpha   90.00
_cell.angle_beta   90.00
_cell.angle_gamma   90.00
#
_symmetry.space_group_name_H-M   'P 1'
#
loop_
_entity.id
_entity.type
_entity.pdbx_description
1 polymer ?
#
loop_
_entity_poly.entity_id
_entity_poly.type
_entity_poly.pdbx_seq_one_letter_code
_entity_poly.pdbx_strand_id
1 'polypeptide(L)'
;MQLIKVFSYICLVKKELIHIDFENSIGPWLGRTVKVLDYVFQESLKSNDLDLTKEQMIVLKKLHDNDGLNQNELAFLTLRNKSSLTRLLSKMESKSYIIRKQSLEDKRVKNVFLTQLGKDIFLK
;
A
#
# COMPACT_ATOMS: atom_id res chain seq x y z
N MET A 1 -3.30 12.74 13.05
CA MET A 1 -3.97 14.06 13.22
C MET A 1 -3.99 14.91 11.95
N GLN A 2 -2.99 14.87 11.08
CA GLN A 2 -3.02 15.62 9.80
C GLN A 2 -3.98 15.03 8.75
N LEU A 3 -4.14 13.72 8.67
CA LEU A 3 -5.05 13.05 7.73
C LEU A 3 -6.53 13.37 7.98
N ILE A 4 -6.93 13.52 9.24
CA ILE A 4 -8.31 13.91 9.62
C ILE A 4 -8.62 15.33 9.14
N LYS A 5 -7.64 16.23 9.19
CA LYS A 5 -7.78 17.60 8.67
C LYS A 5 -7.93 17.62 7.14
N VAL A 6 -7.20 16.77 6.43
CA VAL A 6 -7.32 16.63 4.96
C VAL A 6 -8.70 16.09 4.58
N PHE A 7 -9.20 15.06 5.27
CA PHE A 7 -10.55 14.53 5.04
C PHE A 7 -11.65 15.56 5.39
N SER A 8 -11.48 16.32 6.46
CA SER A 8 -12.40 17.40 6.83
C SER A 8 -12.40 18.53 5.79
N TYR A 9 -11.23 18.88 5.24
CA TYR A 9 -11.10 19.85 4.15
C TYR A 9 -11.80 19.36 2.87
N ILE A 10 -11.63 18.10 2.50
CA ILE A 10 -12.30 17.48 1.34
C ILE A 10 -13.82 17.47 1.53
N CYS A 11 -14.31 17.27 2.75
CA CYS A 11 -15.74 17.26 3.06
C CYS A 11 -16.36 18.68 3.04
N LEU A 12 -15.61 19.71 3.46
CA LEU A 12 -16.02 21.11 3.42
C LEU A 12 -16.07 21.68 1.99
N VAL A 13 -15.15 21.26 1.14
CA VAL A 13 -15.08 21.64 -0.28
C VAL A 13 -16.27 21.13 -1.11
N LYS A 14 -17.02 20.16 -0.59
CA LYS A 14 -18.18 19.57 -1.28
C LYS A 14 -19.40 20.50 -1.37
N LYS A 15 -19.39 21.67 -0.72
CA LYS A 15 -20.54 22.58 -0.63
C LYS A 15 -20.50 23.79 -1.58
N GLU A 16 -19.37 24.07 -2.19
CA GLU A 16 -19.27 25.10 -3.23
C GLU A 16 -19.02 24.42 -4.56
N LEU A 17 -19.78 24.78 -5.59
CA LEU A 17 -19.51 24.42 -6.98
C LEU A 17 -18.17 25.06 -7.39
N ILE A 18 -17.07 24.40 -7.01
CA ILE A 18 -15.74 24.81 -7.46
C ILE A 18 -15.67 24.45 -8.93
N HIS A 19 -15.65 25.47 -9.77
CA HIS A 19 -15.29 25.31 -11.19
C HIS A 19 -13.84 24.87 -11.23
N ILE A 20 -13.61 23.55 -11.26
CA ILE A 20 -12.27 22.99 -11.38
C ILE A 20 -11.83 23.17 -12.83
N ASP A 21 -10.92 24.10 -13.05
CA ASP A 21 -10.21 24.19 -14.32
C ASP A 21 -9.25 22.99 -14.43
N PHE A 22 -9.73 21.92 -15.06
CA PHE A 22 -8.97 20.69 -15.23
C PHE A 22 -7.70 20.88 -16.05
N GLU A 23 -7.71 21.79 -17.03
CA GLU A 23 -6.57 22.04 -17.92
C GLU A 23 -5.39 22.70 -17.18
N ASN A 24 -5.70 23.65 -16.27
CA ASN A 24 -4.70 24.45 -15.57
C ASN A 24 -4.53 24.05 -14.09
N SER A 25 -5.26 23.02 -13.62
CA SER A 25 -5.14 22.57 -12.23
C SER A 25 -3.92 21.66 -12.02
N ILE A 26 -3.41 21.63 -10.79
CA ILE A 26 -2.29 20.75 -10.42
C ILE A 26 -2.64 19.25 -10.48
N GLY A 27 -3.93 18.89 -10.42
CA GLY A 27 -4.40 17.51 -10.38
C GLY A 27 -3.95 16.65 -11.55
N PRO A 28 -4.20 17.04 -12.82
CA PRO A 28 -3.73 16.31 -14.00
C PRO A 28 -2.21 16.14 -14.05
N TRP A 29 -1.45 17.16 -13.64
CA TRP A 29 0.01 17.09 -13.56
C TRP A 29 0.49 16.07 -12.53
N LEU A 30 -0.09 16.08 -11.33
CA LEU A 30 0.20 15.07 -10.31
C LEU A 30 -0.15 13.67 -10.80
N GLY A 31 -1.30 13.50 -11.44
CA GLY A 31 -1.72 12.22 -11.99
C GLY A 31 -0.75 11.68 -13.05
N ARG A 32 -0.27 12.54 -13.96
CA ARG A 32 0.75 12.17 -14.95
C ARG A 32 2.08 11.80 -14.29
N THR A 33 2.54 12.61 -13.34
CA THR A 33 3.79 12.37 -12.59
C THR A 33 3.75 11.02 -11.88
N VAL A 34 2.65 10.72 -11.18
CA VAL A 34 2.48 9.42 -10.50
C VAL A 34 2.54 8.26 -11.49
N LYS A 35 1.88 8.38 -12.65
CA LYS A 35 1.93 7.33 -13.69
C LYS A 35 3.34 7.09 -14.23
N VAL A 36 4.11 8.15 -14.46
CA VAL A 36 5.51 8.04 -14.91
C VAL A 36 6.36 7.35 -13.84
N LEU A 37 6.23 7.75 -12.59
CA LEU A 37 6.92 7.11 -11.47
C LEU A 37 6.55 5.64 -11.32
N ASP A 38 5.27 5.30 -11.44
CA ASP A 38 4.80 3.91 -11.40
C ASP A 38 5.39 3.07 -12.54
N TYR A 39 5.46 3.63 -13.74
CA TYR A 39 6.09 2.98 -14.89
C TYR A 39 7.58 2.71 -14.65
N VAL A 40 8.33 3.74 -14.27
CA VAL A 40 9.78 3.62 -13.98
C VAL A 40 10.03 2.59 -12.88
N PHE A 41 9.22 2.60 -11.84
CA PHE A 41 9.32 1.64 -10.74
C PHE A 41 9.07 0.19 -11.21
N GLN A 42 8.03 -0.03 -12.03
CA GLN A 42 7.73 -1.36 -12.58
C GLN A 42 8.85 -1.86 -13.50
N GLU A 43 9.41 -0.98 -14.34
CA GLU A 43 10.55 -1.34 -15.19
C GLU A 43 11.79 -1.67 -14.35
N SER A 44 12.02 -0.95 -13.25
CA SER A 44 13.11 -1.26 -12.31
C SER A 44 12.93 -2.63 -11.66
N LEU A 45 11.72 -2.99 -11.24
CA LEU A 45 11.45 -4.33 -10.69
C LEU A 45 11.70 -5.43 -11.72
N LYS A 46 11.26 -5.24 -12.97
CA LYS A 46 11.48 -6.20 -14.06
C LYS A 46 12.95 -6.36 -14.40
N SER A 47 13.70 -5.26 -14.50
CA SER A 47 15.13 -5.29 -14.84
C SER A 47 15.97 -5.98 -13.76
N ASN A 48 15.48 -6.04 -12.53
CA ASN A 48 16.10 -6.79 -11.43
C ASN A 48 15.50 -8.20 -11.23
N ASP A 49 14.67 -8.65 -12.17
CA ASP A 49 14.00 -9.97 -12.13
C ASP A 49 13.18 -10.19 -10.84
N LEU A 50 12.52 -9.13 -10.39
CA LEU A 50 11.67 -9.17 -9.20
C LEU A 50 10.20 -9.31 -9.61
N ASP A 51 9.61 -10.47 -9.28
CA ASP A 51 8.17 -10.72 -9.46
C ASP A 51 7.33 -10.04 -8.37
N LEU A 52 7.43 -8.72 -8.33
CA LEU A 52 6.72 -7.86 -7.39
C LEU A 52 5.92 -6.77 -8.10
N THR A 53 4.84 -6.37 -7.46
CA THR A 53 4.18 -5.10 -7.79
C THR A 53 4.59 -4.02 -6.79
N LYS A 54 4.41 -2.76 -7.17
CA LYS A 54 4.62 -1.61 -6.28
C LYS A 54 3.90 -1.79 -4.93
N GLU A 55 2.66 -2.26 -4.98
CA GLU A 55 1.84 -2.47 -3.78
C GLU A 55 2.42 -3.55 -2.87
N GLN A 56 2.94 -4.63 -3.46
CA GLN A 56 3.60 -5.70 -2.72
C GLN A 56 4.89 -5.19 -2.08
N MET A 57 5.68 -4.39 -2.80
CA MET A 57 6.89 -3.77 -2.26
C MET A 57 6.58 -2.86 -1.07
N ILE A 58 5.50 -2.05 -1.15
CA ILE A 58 5.08 -1.20 -0.01
C ILE A 58 4.75 -2.05 1.22
N VAL A 59 4.03 -3.17 1.04
CA VAL A 59 3.73 -4.08 2.16
C VAL A 59 5.00 -4.71 2.72
N LEU A 60 5.91 -5.19 1.87
CA LEU A 60 7.20 -5.74 2.31
C LEU A 60 8.00 -4.71 3.12
N LYS A 61 8.05 -3.45 2.64
CA LYS A 61 8.71 -2.36 3.36
C LYS A 61 8.10 -2.14 4.76
N LYS A 62 6.77 -2.10 4.87
CA LYS A 62 6.10 -1.90 6.16
C LYS A 62 6.36 -3.04 7.13
N LEU A 63 6.38 -4.28 6.64
CA LEU A 63 6.70 -5.45 7.44
C LEU A 63 8.19 -5.54 7.77
N HIS A 64 9.07 -5.07 6.89
CA HIS A 64 10.49 -4.99 7.17
C HIS A 64 10.78 -4.01 8.32
N ASP A 65 10.07 -2.88 8.34
CA ASP A 65 10.21 -1.88 9.41
C ASP A 65 9.59 -2.37 10.73
N ASN A 66 8.47 -3.08 10.65
CA ASN A 66 7.71 -3.60 11.78
C ASN A 66 7.07 -4.94 11.40
N ASP A 67 7.73 -6.05 11.72
CA ASP A 67 7.19 -7.39 11.44
C ASP A 67 6.06 -7.74 12.41
N GLY A 68 5.09 -8.51 11.95
CA GLY A 68 3.98 -8.94 12.79
C GLY A 68 2.82 -7.95 12.91
N LEU A 69 2.76 -6.94 12.05
CA LEU A 69 1.62 -6.03 11.97
C LEU A 69 0.32 -6.79 11.69
N ASN A 70 -0.77 -6.38 12.32
CA ASN A 70 -2.07 -6.92 12.00
C ASN A 70 -2.64 -6.32 10.70
N GLN A 71 -3.65 -6.99 10.11
CA GLN A 71 -4.21 -6.57 8.83
C GLN A 71 -4.87 -5.18 8.88
N ASN A 72 -5.40 -4.74 10.04
CA ASN A 72 -5.99 -3.40 10.17
C ASN A 72 -4.91 -2.32 10.16
N GLU A 73 -3.81 -2.55 10.87
CA GLU A 73 -2.64 -1.66 10.87
C GLU A 73 -2.03 -1.54 9.47
N LEU A 74 -1.84 -2.67 8.78
CA LEU A 74 -1.37 -2.67 7.39
C LEU A 74 -2.32 -1.92 6.46
N ALA A 75 -3.65 -2.09 6.61
CA ALA A 75 -4.62 -1.36 5.80
C ALA A 75 -4.51 0.16 6.01
N PHE A 76 -4.36 0.59 7.26
CA PHE A 76 -4.15 1.98 7.60
C PHE A 76 -2.84 2.53 7.03
N LEU A 77 -1.71 1.83 7.25
CA LEU A 77 -0.39 2.25 6.81
C LEU A 77 -0.21 2.28 5.29
N THR A 78 -0.97 1.45 4.57
CA THR A 78 -0.93 1.36 3.10
C THR A 78 -2.08 2.13 2.42
N LEU A 79 -2.91 2.82 3.19
CA LEU A 79 -4.08 3.57 2.73
C LEU A 79 -5.03 2.71 1.88
N ARG A 80 -5.23 1.46 2.28
CA ARG A 80 -6.08 0.49 1.58
C ARG A 80 -7.30 0.10 2.42
N ASN A 81 -8.40 -0.23 1.73
CA ASN A 81 -9.50 -0.90 2.40
C ASN A 81 -9.17 -2.38 2.67
N LYS A 82 -9.86 -2.96 3.66
CA LYS A 82 -9.62 -4.33 4.12
C LYS A 82 -9.71 -5.39 3.03
N SER A 83 -10.67 -5.26 2.11
CA SER A 83 -10.89 -6.25 1.04
C SER A 83 -9.75 -6.22 0.01
N SER A 84 -9.32 -5.03 -0.41
CA SER A 84 -8.19 -4.85 -1.31
C SER A 84 -6.88 -5.37 -0.70
N LEU A 85 -6.64 -5.05 0.59
CA LEU A 85 -5.48 -5.56 1.29
C LEU A 85 -5.51 -7.09 1.43
N THR A 86 -6.65 -7.68 1.80
CA THR A 86 -6.78 -9.14 1.94
C THR A 86 -6.43 -9.86 0.63
N ARG A 87 -6.88 -9.35 -0.52
CA ARG A 87 -6.52 -9.90 -1.84
C ARG A 87 -5.03 -9.79 -2.12
N LEU A 88 -4.42 -8.63 -1.79
CA LEU A 88 -2.99 -8.40 -1.95
C LEU A 88 -2.18 -9.39 -1.09
N LEU A 89 -2.52 -9.50 0.20
CA LEU A 89 -1.85 -10.42 1.12
C LEU A 89 -2.01 -11.88 0.69
N SER A 90 -3.17 -12.29 0.18
CA SER A 90 -3.37 -13.65 -0.33
C SER A 90 -2.45 -13.97 -1.53
N LYS A 91 -2.24 -13.00 -2.44
CA LYS A 91 -1.26 -13.16 -3.52
C LYS A 91 0.19 -13.22 -3.01
N MET A 92 0.53 -12.43 -1.99
CA MET A 92 1.87 -12.46 -1.40
C MET A 92 2.13 -13.76 -0.63
N GLU A 93 1.11 -14.29 0.04
CA GLU A 93 1.18 -15.57 0.75
C GLU A 93 1.32 -16.74 -0.22
N SER A 94 0.60 -16.73 -1.36
CA SER A 94 0.76 -17.75 -2.42
C SER A 94 2.15 -17.74 -3.08
N LYS A 95 2.82 -16.60 -3.07
CA LYS A 95 4.23 -16.45 -3.49
C LYS A 95 5.23 -16.76 -2.36
N SER A 96 4.75 -17.15 -1.19
CA SER A 96 5.56 -17.42 0.00
C SER A 96 6.41 -16.23 0.49
N TYR A 97 6.00 -15.00 0.21
CA TYR A 97 6.69 -13.80 0.70
C TYR A 97 6.32 -13.46 2.14
N ILE A 98 5.09 -13.81 2.54
CA ILE A 98 4.55 -13.57 3.86
C ILE A 98 3.81 -14.81 4.38
N ILE A 99 3.60 -14.85 5.68
CA ILE A 99 2.69 -15.78 6.35
C ILE A 99 1.73 -14.99 7.23
N ARG A 100 0.49 -15.49 7.37
CA ARG A 100 -0.51 -14.93 8.28
C ARG A 100 -0.73 -15.90 9.43
N LYS A 101 -0.54 -15.42 10.65
CA LYS A 101 -0.79 -16.21 11.87
C LYS A 101 -1.90 -15.56 12.68
N GLN A 102 -2.73 -16.38 13.28
CA GLN A 102 -3.76 -15.92 14.22
C GLN A 102 -3.08 -15.34 15.46
N SER A 103 -3.56 -14.19 15.96
CA SER A 103 -3.05 -13.61 17.19
C SER A 103 -3.35 -14.54 18.38
N LEU A 104 -2.42 -14.62 19.31
CA LEU A 104 -2.61 -15.37 20.56
C LEU A 104 -3.54 -14.64 21.52
N GLU A 105 -3.58 -13.31 21.47
CA GLU A 105 -4.39 -12.46 22.33
C GLU A 105 -5.84 -12.35 21.84
N ASP A 106 -6.04 -12.21 20.53
CA ASP A 106 -7.37 -12.14 19.93
C ASP A 106 -7.42 -13.01 18.67
N LYS A 107 -8.13 -14.12 18.75
CA LYS A 107 -8.32 -15.07 17.65
C LYS A 107 -9.02 -14.49 16.41
N ARG A 108 -9.62 -13.30 16.50
CA ARG A 108 -10.24 -12.59 15.38
C ARG A 108 -9.21 -11.81 14.56
N VAL A 109 -8.03 -11.58 15.12
CA VAL A 109 -6.95 -10.82 14.52
C VAL A 109 -5.94 -11.76 13.86
N LYS A 110 -5.51 -11.43 12.65
CA LYS A 110 -4.41 -12.10 11.96
C LYS A 110 -3.24 -11.15 11.83
N ASN A 111 -2.10 -11.58 12.33
CA ASN A 111 -0.83 -10.88 12.18
C ASN A 111 -0.09 -11.41 10.95
N VAL A 112 0.61 -10.52 10.27
CA VAL A 112 1.32 -10.79 9.03
C VAL A 112 2.81 -10.70 9.30
N PHE A 113 3.55 -11.72 8.88
CA PHE A 113 4.99 -11.83 9.07
C PHE A 113 5.71 -12.06 7.75
N LEU A 114 6.90 -11.49 7.62
CA LEU A 114 7.79 -11.80 6.51
C LEU A 114 8.33 -13.23 6.63
N THR A 115 8.40 -13.92 5.50
CA THR A 115 9.21 -15.13 5.38
C THR A 115 10.67 -14.76 5.12
N GLN A 116 11.56 -15.75 5.16
CA GLN A 116 12.95 -15.51 4.74
C GLN A 116 13.00 -15.07 3.27
N LEU A 117 12.23 -15.70 2.39
CA LEU A 117 12.13 -15.32 0.98
C LEU A 117 11.62 -13.86 0.81
N GLY A 118 10.64 -13.45 1.60
CA GLY A 118 10.13 -12.07 1.58
C GLY A 118 11.20 -11.06 2.01
N LYS A 119 12.03 -11.39 2.99
CA LYS A 119 13.17 -10.56 3.41
C LYS A 119 14.24 -10.47 2.33
N ASP A 120 14.60 -11.59 1.74
CA ASP A 120 15.64 -11.66 0.70
C ASP A 120 15.24 -10.88 -0.56
N ILE A 121 13.95 -10.96 -0.96
CA ILE A 121 13.43 -10.22 -2.11
C ILE A 121 13.39 -8.71 -1.83
N PHE A 122 13.09 -8.31 -0.60
CA PHE A 122 13.07 -6.89 -0.25
C PHE A 122 14.46 -6.26 -0.24
N LEU A 123 15.51 -7.05 0.05
CA LEU A 123 16.90 -6.58 0.13
C LEU A 123 17.65 -6.60 -1.21
N LYS A 124 17.04 -7.16 -2.26
CA LYS A 124 17.58 -7.13 -3.64
C LYS A 124 17.30 -5.78 -4.30
#